data_11192d800bf0538191f3805dd3c5db01
#
_entry.id   11192d800bf0538191f3805dd3c5db01
#
_cell.length_a   1.000
_cell.length_b   1.000
_cell.length_c   1.000
_cell.angle_alpha   90.00
_cell.angle_beta   90.00
_cell.angle_gamma   90.00
#
_symmetry.space_group_name_H-M   'P 1'
#
loop_
_entity.id
_entity.type
_entity.pdbx_description
1 polymer ?
#
loop_
_entity_poly.entity_id
_entity_poly.type
_entity_poly.pdbx_seq_one_letter_code
_entity_poly.pdbx_strand_id
1 'polypeptide(L)'
;MKEAPAEIIALIGFGEAGQHIGGGLAATRLRVRAYDIRHNEPALVDAAQRSGIEFSGAPSAVAGATLVFSLVTASSAIDAARAAAKHLKAGQTYIDFNSVSPATKRAVAEAIASSGARFVEAAIMAPVPGLNEKVPLLLSAPGADEIATRLTKIGMTAEIAGDRIGDASLSKMLRSIFIKGIEALMLESLVAARHVGIEERILDSVQKTLPGINWRELSAYNLERTATHGKRRTAEMFESAATIRELGLDPFVTEGIARRIEWSYAKLKDAKWAKGRPETYEEVLDVLEAALRAEKKQDAAE
;
A
#
# COMPACT_ATOMS: atom_id res chain seq x y z
N MET A 1 3.80 43.05 2.11
CA MET A 1 3.30 41.75 2.65
C MET A 1 4.46 40.80 2.65
N LYS A 2 4.90 40.23 3.79
CA LYS A 2 5.90 39.16 3.78
C LYS A 2 5.21 37.95 3.15
N GLU A 3 5.74 37.44 2.04
CA GLU A 3 5.35 36.16 1.47
C GLU A 3 5.37 35.11 2.63
N ALA A 4 4.28 34.34 2.75
CA ALA A 4 4.27 33.22 3.66
C ALA A 4 5.44 32.30 3.28
N PRO A 5 6.22 31.76 4.25
CA PRO A 5 7.32 30.88 3.94
C PRO A 5 6.80 29.74 3.08
N ALA A 6 7.51 29.45 1.97
CA ALA A 6 7.17 28.36 1.07
C ALA A 6 6.99 27.07 1.87
N GLU A 7 5.89 26.37 1.63
CA GLU A 7 5.58 25.12 2.32
C GLU A 7 6.66 24.07 2.02
N ILE A 8 7.25 23.50 3.06
CA ILE A 8 8.27 22.46 2.94
C ILE A 8 7.63 21.13 3.35
N ILE A 9 7.69 20.16 2.46
CA ILE A 9 7.18 18.80 2.69
C ILE A 9 8.37 17.87 2.86
N ALA A 10 8.38 17.05 3.91
CA ALA A 10 9.35 16.01 4.10
C ALA A 10 8.70 14.63 3.97
N LEU A 11 9.36 13.71 3.27
CA LEU A 11 8.96 12.32 3.12
C LEU A 11 9.88 11.45 3.97
N ILE A 12 9.31 10.55 4.74
CA ILE A 12 9.99 9.44 5.42
C ILE A 12 9.64 8.18 4.65
N GLY A 13 10.63 7.60 3.98
CA GLY A 13 10.45 6.54 2.99
C GLY A 13 10.33 7.09 1.57
N PHE A 14 11.24 6.63 0.70
CA PHE A 14 11.33 7.04 -0.71
C PHE A 14 11.25 5.81 -1.64
N GLY A 15 10.42 4.83 -1.25
CA GLY A 15 10.03 3.70 -2.09
C GLY A 15 9.04 4.10 -3.19
N GLU A 16 8.30 3.14 -3.75
CA GLU A 16 7.34 3.37 -4.84
C GLU A 16 6.37 4.54 -4.54
N ALA A 17 5.66 4.49 -3.42
CA ALA A 17 4.69 5.53 -3.07
C ALA A 17 5.36 6.90 -2.80
N GLY A 18 6.51 6.90 -2.12
CA GLY A 18 7.27 8.12 -1.83
C GLY A 18 7.77 8.82 -3.09
N GLN A 19 8.25 8.05 -4.08
CA GLN A 19 8.70 8.59 -5.37
C GLN A 19 7.54 9.22 -6.16
N HIS A 20 6.41 8.50 -6.26
CA HIS A 20 5.25 8.99 -7.02
C HIS A 20 4.61 10.22 -6.38
N ILE A 21 4.30 10.16 -5.08
CA ILE A 21 3.68 11.29 -4.37
C ILE A 21 4.65 12.46 -4.29
N GLY A 22 5.89 12.22 -3.91
CA GLY A 22 6.91 13.26 -3.79
C GLY A 22 7.24 13.90 -5.13
N GLY A 23 7.36 13.11 -6.20
CA GLY A 23 7.60 13.61 -7.54
C GLY A 23 6.45 14.47 -8.07
N GLY A 24 5.20 14.04 -7.83
CA GLY A 24 4.02 14.84 -8.19
C GLY A 24 4.00 16.19 -7.45
N LEU A 25 4.26 16.18 -6.15
CA LEU A 25 4.34 17.41 -5.34
C LEU A 25 5.49 18.33 -5.79
N ALA A 26 6.67 17.79 -6.06
CA ALA A 26 7.81 18.57 -6.55
C ALA A 26 7.51 19.22 -7.92
N ALA A 27 6.77 18.54 -8.80
CA ALA A 27 6.33 19.07 -10.08
C ALA A 27 5.42 20.31 -9.95
N THR A 28 4.74 20.49 -8.80
CA THR A 28 3.96 21.71 -8.48
C THR A 28 4.81 22.85 -7.90
N ARG A 29 6.14 22.74 -7.94
CA ARG A 29 7.13 23.68 -7.39
C ARG A 29 7.15 23.78 -5.86
N LEU A 30 6.58 22.80 -5.16
CA LEU A 30 6.74 22.67 -3.72
C LEU A 30 8.15 22.19 -3.39
N ARG A 31 8.71 22.66 -2.28
CA ARG A 31 9.99 22.16 -1.80
C ARG A 31 9.77 20.83 -1.09
N VAL A 32 10.27 19.76 -1.71
CA VAL A 32 10.16 18.40 -1.19
C VAL A 32 11.53 17.88 -0.76
N ARG A 33 11.58 17.32 0.43
CA ARG A 33 12.74 16.59 0.96
C ARG A 33 12.34 15.15 1.18
N ALA A 34 13.28 14.21 1.02
CA ALA A 34 13.03 12.81 1.32
C ALA A 34 14.17 12.24 2.18
N TYR A 35 13.79 11.32 3.05
CA TYR A 35 14.67 10.47 3.83
C TYR A 35 14.33 9.01 3.57
N ASP A 36 15.34 8.19 3.29
CA ASP A 36 15.21 6.72 3.26
C ASP A 36 16.48 6.07 3.81
N ILE A 37 16.32 4.96 4.53
CA ILE A 37 17.47 4.17 5.04
C ILE A 37 18.31 3.60 3.90
N ARG A 38 17.73 3.44 2.70
CA ARG A 38 18.38 2.97 1.46
C ARG A 38 18.90 4.12 0.60
N HIS A 39 19.20 5.26 1.19
CA HIS A 39 19.60 6.50 0.49
C HIS A 39 20.85 6.36 -0.41
N ASN A 40 21.63 5.28 -0.25
CA ASN A 40 22.78 4.96 -1.09
C ASN A 40 22.44 4.11 -2.31
N GLU A 41 21.19 3.63 -2.47
CA GLU A 41 20.78 2.87 -3.65
C GLU A 41 20.74 3.77 -4.90
N PRO A 42 21.52 3.47 -5.97
CA PRO A 42 21.62 4.35 -7.15
C PRO A 42 20.25 4.67 -7.75
N ALA A 43 19.35 3.70 -7.82
CA ALA A 43 18.00 3.91 -8.36
C ALA A 43 17.17 4.93 -7.58
N LEU A 44 17.33 5.01 -6.25
CA LEU A 44 16.63 5.99 -5.41
C LEU A 44 17.28 7.39 -5.55
N VAL A 45 18.61 7.44 -5.61
CA VAL A 45 19.34 8.69 -5.85
C VAL A 45 18.95 9.30 -7.18
N ASP A 46 18.96 8.50 -8.26
CA ASP A 46 18.55 8.94 -9.59
C ASP A 46 17.09 9.39 -9.64
N ALA A 47 16.19 8.69 -8.95
CA ALA A 47 14.78 9.08 -8.88
C ALA A 47 14.60 10.44 -8.17
N ALA A 48 15.31 10.68 -7.07
CA ALA A 48 15.27 11.94 -6.34
C ALA A 48 15.82 13.09 -7.20
N GLN A 49 16.96 12.88 -7.88
CA GLN A 49 17.55 13.87 -8.77
C GLN A 49 16.62 14.24 -9.93
N ARG A 50 16.04 13.26 -10.61
CA ARG A 50 15.07 13.50 -11.71
C ARG A 50 13.84 14.30 -11.28
N SER A 51 13.43 14.13 -10.01
CA SER A 51 12.27 14.82 -9.44
C SER A 51 12.61 16.14 -8.76
N GLY A 52 13.90 16.52 -8.66
CA GLY A 52 14.33 17.72 -7.94
C GLY A 52 14.11 17.67 -6.43
N ILE A 53 14.11 16.47 -5.84
CA ILE A 53 13.88 16.21 -4.41
C ILE A 53 15.22 16.21 -3.68
N GLU A 54 15.31 16.95 -2.57
CA GLU A 54 16.48 16.91 -1.66
C GLU A 54 16.46 15.55 -0.93
N PHE A 55 17.41 14.66 -1.24
CA PHE A 55 17.44 13.30 -0.71
C PHE A 55 18.57 13.08 0.28
N SER A 56 18.28 12.45 1.42
CA SER A 56 19.28 12.19 2.47
C SER A 56 19.03 10.88 3.21
N GLY A 57 20.07 10.39 3.91
CA GLY A 57 19.99 9.22 4.80
C GLY A 57 19.67 9.56 6.25
N ALA A 58 19.34 10.80 6.57
CA ALA A 58 19.18 11.24 7.95
C ALA A 58 17.74 11.63 8.29
N PRO A 59 17.15 11.12 9.41
CA PRO A 59 15.82 11.51 9.88
C PRO A 59 15.67 13.02 10.12
N SER A 60 16.78 13.75 10.30
CA SER A 60 16.80 15.21 10.42
C SER A 60 16.25 15.95 9.18
N ALA A 61 16.06 15.26 8.04
CA ALA A 61 15.40 15.82 6.86
C ALA A 61 13.99 16.38 7.15
N VAL A 62 13.30 15.90 8.22
CA VAL A 62 12.01 16.41 8.66
C VAL A 62 12.08 17.75 9.40
N ALA A 63 13.27 18.18 9.82
CA ALA A 63 13.42 19.42 10.58
C ALA A 63 13.01 20.64 9.74
N GLY A 64 12.10 21.46 10.28
CA GLY A 64 11.59 22.66 9.60
C GLY A 64 10.62 22.40 8.46
N ALA A 65 10.27 21.15 8.14
CA ALA A 65 9.15 20.84 7.25
C ALA A 65 7.83 21.16 7.95
N THR A 66 6.85 21.67 7.22
CA THR A 66 5.52 21.96 7.79
C THR A 66 4.61 20.75 7.76
N LEU A 67 4.76 19.91 6.73
CA LEU A 67 4.12 18.61 6.58
C LEU A 67 5.19 17.50 6.47
N VAL A 68 5.01 16.43 7.21
CA VAL A 68 5.89 15.26 7.18
C VAL A 68 5.06 14.03 6.85
N PHE A 69 5.34 13.40 5.72
CA PHE A 69 4.62 12.22 5.22
C PHE A 69 5.43 10.96 5.49
N SER A 70 4.88 10.02 6.23
CA SER A 70 5.48 8.70 6.44
C SER A 70 4.95 7.70 5.42
N LEU A 71 5.84 7.14 4.61
CA LEU A 71 5.56 6.26 3.48
C LEU A 71 6.50 5.04 3.51
N VAL A 72 6.64 4.44 4.69
CA VAL A 72 7.49 3.27 4.92
C VAL A 72 6.69 1.95 4.87
N THR A 73 7.36 0.82 5.04
CA THR A 73 6.69 -0.48 5.15
C THR A 73 5.93 -0.60 6.49
N ALA A 74 4.91 -1.46 6.54
CA ALA A 74 4.13 -1.70 7.75
C ALA A 74 5.01 -2.02 8.97
N SER A 75 5.99 -2.91 8.79
CA SER A 75 6.91 -3.32 9.85
C SER A 75 7.84 -2.21 10.37
N SER A 76 8.00 -1.13 9.62
CA SER A 76 8.90 -0.02 9.97
C SER A 76 8.17 1.21 10.52
N ALA A 77 6.83 1.21 10.53
CA ALA A 77 6.01 2.39 10.81
C ALA A 77 6.31 3.02 12.18
N ILE A 78 6.32 2.21 13.25
CA ILE A 78 6.56 2.69 14.62
C ILE A 78 8.00 3.18 14.80
N ASP A 79 8.99 2.46 14.29
CA ASP A 79 10.40 2.84 14.45
C ASP A 79 10.74 4.11 13.65
N ALA A 80 10.17 4.25 12.44
CA ALA A 80 10.28 5.47 11.66
C ALA A 80 9.67 6.68 12.39
N ALA A 81 8.51 6.49 13.03
CA ALA A 81 7.88 7.53 13.84
C ALA A 81 8.74 7.93 15.06
N ARG A 82 9.28 6.95 15.80
CA ARG A 82 10.20 7.19 16.94
C ARG A 82 11.46 7.94 16.51
N ALA A 83 12.03 7.58 15.36
CA ALA A 83 13.19 8.27 14.82
C ALA A 83 12.85 9.71 14.43
N ALA A 84 11.73 9.93 13.75
CA ALA A 84 11.27 11.25 13.33
C ALA A 84 10.92 12.16 14.53
N ALA A 85 10.29 11.63 15.57
CA ALA A 85 9.87 12.38 16.77
C ALA A 85 11.01 13.16 17.42
N LYS A 86 12.25 12.65 17.33
CA LYS A 86 13.46 13.32 17.85
C LYS A 86 13.79 14.64 17.13
N HIS A 87 13.26 14.84 15.94
CA HIS A 87 13.54 15.99 15.07
C HIS A 87 12.30 16.82 14.78
N LEU A 88 11.13 16.36 15.18
CA LEU A 88 9.85 17.06 15.04
C LEU A 88 9.66 18.08 16.18
N LYS A 89 8.84 19.08 15.94
CA LYS A 89 8.49 20.15 16.91
C LYS A 89 7.02 20.55 16.76
N ALA A 90 6.50 21.23 17.76
CA ALA A 90 5.20 21.88 17.68
C ALA A 90 5.06 22.76 16.43
N GLY A 91 3.88 22.77 15.83
CA GLY A 91 3.58 23.46 14.56
C GLY A 91 3.83 22.62 13.30
N GLN A 92 4.48 21.46 13.40
CA GLN A 92 4.59 20.51 12.30
C GLN A 92 3.43 19.50 12.35
N THR A 93 3.05 18.95 11.19
CA THR A 93 2.07 17.87 11.09
C THR A 93 2.73 16.62 10.51
N TYR A 94 2.69 15.53 11.28
CA TYR A 94 3.09 14.20 10.82
C TYR A 94 1.86 13.48 10.27
N ILE A 95 1.89 13.12 9.00
CA ILE A 95 0.81 12.41 8.32
C ILE A 95 1.29 10.98 8.00
N ASP A 96 0.65 9.99 8.59
CA ASP A 96 1.02 8.59 8.44
C ASP A 96 0.24 7.91 7.31
N PHE A 97 0.88 7.67 6.17
CA PHE A 97 0.32 7.01 4.99
C PHE A 97 0.49 5.47 5.01
N ASN A 98 1.14 4.92 6.05
CA ASN A 98 1.47 3.51 6.10
C ASN A 98 0.21 2.62 6.16
N SER A 99 0.23 1.51 5.45
CA SER A 99 -0.90 0.58 5.40
C SER A 99 -0.78 -0.43 6.57
N VAL A 100 -1.25 -0.01 7.74
CA VAL A 100 -1.18 -0.75 9.00
C VAL A 100 -2.53 -0.75 9.72
N SER A 101 -2.67 -1.62 10.73
CA SER A 101 -3.89 -1.73 11.55
C SER A 101 -4.19 -0.47 12.36
N PRO A 102 -5.45 -0.27 12.82
CA PRO A 102 -5.80 0.82 13.72
C PRO A 102 -4.96 0.88 14.99
N ALA A 103 -4.62 -0.27 15.59
CA ALA A 103 -3.75 -0.32 16.78
C ALA A 103 -2.35 0.21 16.47
N THR A 104 -1.79 -0.18 15.33
CA THR A 104 -0.48 0.33 14.88
C THR A 104 -0.53 1.84 14.62
N LYS A 105 -1.63 2.37 14.05
CA LYS A 105 -1.81 3.83 13.87
C LYS A 105 -1.79 4.58 15.21
N ARG A 106 -2.47 4.04 16.22
CA ARG A 106 -2.45 4.61 17.58
C ARG A 106 -1.04 4.58 18.19
N ALA A 107 -0.32 3.47 18.04
CA ALA A 107 1.06 3.36 18.52
C ALA A 107 2.03 4.34 17.80
N VAL A 108 1.84 4.58 16.50
CA VAL A 108 2.57 5.61 15.75
C VAL A 108 2.25 7.01 16.29
N ALA A 109 0.96 7.30 16.55
CA ALA A 109 0.54 8.58 17.13
C ALA A 109 1.15 8.83 18.51
N GLU A 110 1.20 7.80 19.38
CA GLU A 110 1.88 7.86 20.68
C GLU A 110 3.37 8.15 20.54
N ALA A 111 4.03 7.52 19.58
CA ALA A 111 5.46 7.76 19.30
C ALA A 111 5.73 9.23 18.87
N ILE A 112 4.79 9.86 18.17
CA ILE A 112 4.88 11.26 17.73
C ILE A 112 4.51 12.25 18.84
N ALA A 113 3.63 11.88 19.77
CA ALA A 113 3.06 12.79 20.77
C ALA A 113 4.11 13.57 21.58
N SER A 114 5.23 12.94 21.94
CA SER A 114 6.32 13.56 22.70
C SER A 114 7.01 14.72 21.98
N SER A 115 6.90 14.80 20.66
CA SER A 115 7.51 15.87 19.84
C SER A 115 6.70 17.19 19.86
N GLY A 116 5.43 17.14 20.27
CA GLY A 116 4.49 18.25 20.15
C GLY A 116 3.99 18.48 18.73
N ALA A 117 4.40 17.66 17.74
CA ALA A 117 3.84 17.71 16.40
C ALA A 117 2.43 17.12 16.38
N ARG A 118 1.59 17.62 15.48
CA ARG A 118 0.26 17.08 15.24
C ARG A 118 0.36 15.77 14.46
N PHE A 119 -0.37 14.75 14.88
CA PHE A 119 -0.52 13.50 14.14
C PHE A 119 -1.83 13.48 13.35
N VAL A 120 -1.76 13.02 12.09
CA VAL A 120 -2.93 12.69 11.26
C VAL A 120 -2.69 11.36 10.58
N GLU A 121 -3.67 10.51 10.62
CA GLU A 121 -3.69 9.27 9.85
C GLU A 121 -4.18 9.53 8.43
N ALA A 122 -3.52 8.90 7.43
CA ALA A 122 -3.97 8.87 6.05
C ALA A 122 -3.96 7.44 5.51
N ALA A 123 -5.06 7.02 4.90
CA ALA A 123 -5.15 5.77 4.18
C ALA A 123 -5.18 6.04 2.67
N ILE A 124 -4.24 5.49 1.91
CA ILE A 124 -4.20 5.54 0.45
C ILE A 124 -5.25 4.56 -0.09
N MET A 125 -6.24 5.06 -0.87
CA MET A 125 -7.43 4.29 -1.27
C MET A 125 -7.37 3.74 -2.69
N ALA A 126 -6.29 4.01 -3.45
CA ALA A 126 -6.06 3.52 -4.82
C ALA A 126 -4.56 3.20 -5.05
N PRO A 127 -4.18 2.53 -6.14
CA PRO A 127 -2.79 2.43 -6.58
C PRO A 127 -2.20 3.82 -6.83
N VAL A 128 -0.98 4.08 -6.32
CA VAL A 128 -0.33 5.38 -6.43
C VAL A 128 0.23 5.67 -7.82
N PRO A 129 0.84 4.69 -8.54
CA PRO A 129 1.34 4.91 -9.90
C PRO A 129 0.24 5.44 -10.83
N GLY A 130 0.55 6.50 -11.58
CA GLY A 130 -0.38 7.17 -12.49
C GLY A 130 -1.27 8.24 -11.84
N LEU A 131 -1.59 8.13 -10.55
CA LEU A 131 -2.32 9.16 -9.79
C LEU A 131 -1.38 10.10 -9.04
N ASN A 132 -0.19 9.62 -8.66
CA ASN A 132 0.84 10.36 -7.95
C ASN A 132 0.28 11.08 -6.69
N GLU A 133 0.48 12.40 -6.56
CA GLU A 133 -0.04 13.22 -5.46
C GLU A 133 -1.58 13.30 -5.41
N LYS A 134 -2.26 13.00 -6.52
CA LYS A 134 -3.73 13.01 -6.62
C LYS A 134 -4.38 11.71 -6.19
N VAL A 135 -3.59 10.75 -5.70
CA VAL A 135 -4.16 9.49 -5.19
C VAL A 135 -5.19 9.79 -4.09
N PRO A 136 -6.40 9.19 -4.15
CA PRO A 136 -7.42 9.42 -3.13
C PRO A 136 -6.95 9.02 -1.74
N LEU A 137 -7.07 9.93 -0.79
CA LEU A 137 -6.73 9.73 0.62
C LEU A 137 -7.98 9.75 1.47
N LEU A 138 -7.99 8.91 2.50
CA LEU A 138 -8.96 8.96 3.58
C LEU A 138 -8.23 9.32 4.86
N LEU A 139 -8.62 10.41 5.52
CA LEU A 139 -7.95 10.94 6.71
C LEU A 139 -8.77 10.69 7.97
N SER A 140 -8.08 10.50 9.09
CA SER A 140 -8.73 10.57 10.41
C SER A 140 -7.77 11.08 11.49
N ALA A 141 -8.25 11.99 12.26
CA ALA A 141 -7.69 12.53 13.51
C ALA A 141 -8.59 13.66 14.03
N PRO A 142 -8.47 14.11 15.27
CA PRO A 142 -9.10 15.36 15.71
C PRO A 142 -8.69 16.54 14.83
N GLY A 143 -9.66 17.23 14.22
CA GLY A 143 -9.45 18.37 13.31
C GLY A 143 -8.80 18.01 11.95
N ALA A 144 -8.92 16.79 11.47
CA ALA A 144 -8.36 16.35 10.17
C ALA A 144 -8.90 17.17 8.98
N ASP A 145 -10.04 17.82 9.11
CA ASP A 145 -10.64 18.73 8.10
C ASP A 145 -9.73 19.90 7.72
N GLU A 146 -9.05 20.49 8.71
CA GLU A 146 -8.04 21.53 8.45
C GLU A 146 -6.89 20.99 7.57
N ILE A 147 -6.41 19.77 7.87
CA ILE A 147 -5.33 19.15 7.11
C ILE A 147 -5.83 18.71 5.72
N ALA A 148 -7.05 18.19 5.58
CA ALA A 148 -7.64 17.90 4.27
C ALA A 148 -7.70 19.16 3.40
N THR A 149 -8.15 20.28 3.97
CA THR A 149 -8.16 21.58 3.27
C THR A 149 -6.75 22.00 2.82
N ARG A 150 -5.75 21.80 3.70
CA ARG A 150 -4.36 22.14 3.39
C ARG A 150 -3.78 21.23 2.30
N LEU A 151 -4.06 19.92 2.34
CA LEU A 151 -3.65 18.96 1.31
C LEU A 151 -4.28 19.29 -0.03
N THR A 152 -5.56 19.67 -0.05
CA THR A 152 -6.25 20.08 -1.28
C THR A 152 -5.59 21.32 -1.93
N LYS A 153 -5.15 22.30 -1.14
CA LYS A 153 -4.43 23.49 -1.65
C LYS A 153 -3.12 23.15 -2.34
N ILE A 154 -2.48 22.05 -1.99
CA ILE A 154 -1.26 21.57 -2.63
C ILE A 154 -1.51 20.49 -3.69
N GLY A 155 -2.76 20.32 -4.14
CA GLY A 155 -3.14 19.45 -5.27
C GLY A 155 -3.45 18.00 -4.90
N MET A 156 -3.49 17.64 -3.60
CA MET A 156 -3.85 16.29 -3.15
C MET A 156 -5.37 16.14 -2.99
N THR A 157 -5.86 14.91 -3.07
CA THR A 157 -7.29 14.58 -2.88
C THR A 157 -7.49 13.87 -1.55
N ALA A 158 -8.24 14.49 -0.63
CA ALA A 158 -8.45 13.95 0.70
C ALA A 158 -9.91 14.06 1.17
N GLU A 159 -10.43 12.97 1.74
CA GLU A 159 -11.72 12.86 2.38
C GLU A 159 -11.55 12.53 3.87
N ILE A 160 -12.56 12.79 4.69
CA ILE A 160 -12.53 12.52 6.13
C ILE A 160 -13.29 11.23 6.43
N ALA A 161 -12.63 10.30 7.13
CA ALA A 161 -13.25 9.08 7.65
C ALA A 161 -13.90 9.29 9.02
N GLY A 162 -13.29 10.14 9.85
CA GLY A 162 -13.70 10.37 11.22
C GLY A 162 -12.72 11.23 11.99
N ASP A 163 -13.00 11.44 13.26
CA ASP A 163 -12.18 12.26 14.17
C ASP A 163 -11.26 11.42 15.08
N ARG A 164 -11.38 10.08 15.03
CA ARG A 164 -10.57 9.16 15.84
C ARG A 164 -9.44 8.56 15.01
N ILE A 165 -8.25 8.50 15.60
CA ILE A 165 -7.12 7.78 15.02
C ILE A 165 -7.48 6.30 14.91
N GLY A 166 -7.40 5.75 13.71
CA GLY A 166 -7.78 4.38 13.37
C GLY A 166 -9.01 4.28 12.45
N ASP A 167 -9.84 5.31 12.31
CA ASP A 167 -11.07 5.25 11.50
C ASP A 167 -10.77 5.09 10.00
N ALA A 168 -9.74 5.75 9.49
CA ALA A 168 -9.35 5.63 8.07
C ALA A 168 -8.71 4.27 7.77
N SER A 169 -7.80 3.78 8.63
CA SER A 169 -7.20 2.45 8.47
C SER A 169 -8.25 1.35 8.63
N LEU A 170 -9.17 1.48 9.58
CA LEU A 170 -10.29 0.54 9.74
C LEU A 170 -11.08 0.40 8.44
N SER A 171 -11.50 1.51 7.86
CA SER A 171 -12.25 1.54 6.60
C SER A 171 -11.45 0.88 5.46
N LYS A 172 -10.16 1.19 5.34
CA LYS A 172 -9.26 0.58 4.36
C LYS A 172 -9.08 -0.92 4.58
N MET A 173 -8.87 -1.38 5.82
CA MET A 173 -8.64 -2.79 6.13
C MET A 173 -9.89 -3.63 5.82
N LEU A 174 -11.08 -3.18 6.23
CA LEU A 174 -12.33 -3.87 5.91
C LEU A 174 -12.60 -3.92 4.41
N ARG A 175 -12.39 -2.81 3.69
CA ARG A 175 -12.46 -2.80 2.21
C ARG A 175 -11.45 -3.76 1.59
N SER A 176 -10.25 -3.87 2.12
CA SER A 176 -9.21 -4.76 1.60
C SER A 176 -9.59 -6.24 1.69
N ILE A 177 -10.32 -6.65 2.72
CA ILE A 177 -10.84 -8.01 2.85
C ILE A 177 -11.76 -8.34 1.67
N PHE A 178 -12.67 -7.43 1.33
CA PHE A 178 -13.60 -7.62 0.22
C PHE A 178 -12.87 -7.72 -1.13
N ILE A 179 -12.02 -6.73 -1.44
CA ILE A 179 -11.33 -6.66 -2.74
C ILE A 179 -10.34 -7.81 -2.95
N LYS A 180 -9.52 -8.12 -1.93
CA LYS A 180 -8.56 -9.23 -2.02
C LYS A 180 -9.21 -10.60 -1.77
N GLY A 181 -10.41 -10.62 -1.18
CA GLY A 181 -11.24 -11.80 -1.10
C GLY A 181 -11.67 -12.30 -2.49
N ILE A 182 -12.13 -11.39 -3.34
CA ILE A 182 -12.44 -11.71 -4.74
C ILE A 182 -11.21 -12.27 -5.45
N GLU A 183 -10.04 -11.64 -5.29
CA GLU A 183 -8.77 -12.11 -5.85
C GLU A 183 -8.41 -13.53 -5.39
N ALA A 184 -8.49 -13.80 -4.09
CA ALA A 184 -8.18 -15.10 -3.52
C ALA A 184 -9.16 -16.20 -3.98
N LEU A 185 -10.46 -15.88 -4.08
CA LEU A 185 -11.47 -16.78 -4.65
C LEU A 185 -11.20 -17.10 -6.12
N MET A 186 -10.84 -16.10 -6.92
CA MET A 186 -10.45 -16.30 -8.32
C MET A 186 -9.20 -17.18 -8.43
N LEU A 187 -8.15 -16.90 -7.65
CA LEU A 187 -6.94 -17.71 -7.63
C LEU A 187 -7.27 -19.17 -7.29
N GLU A 188 -8.07 -19.42 -6.26
CA GLU A 188 -8.39 -20.78 -5.85
C GLU A 188 -9.23 -21.51 -6.89
N SER A 189 -10.30 -20.89 -7.36
CA SER A 189 -11.24 -21.48 -8.32
C SER A 189 -10.57 -21.72 -9.69
N LEU A 190 -9.84 -20.72 -10.22
CA LEU A 190 -9.26 -20.84 -11.56
C LEU A 190 -8.03 -21.77 -11.60
N VAL A 191 -7.23 -21.82 -10.51
CA VAL A 191 -6.15 -22.82 -10.41
C VAL A 191 -6.71 -24.24 -10.39
N ALA A 192 -7.77 -24.49 -9.61
CA ALA A 192 -8.44 -25.78 -9.59
C ALA A 192 -9.08 -26.12 -10.94
N ALA A 193 -9.74 -25.17 -11.56
CA ALA A 193 -10.38 -25.32 -12.87
C ALA A 193 -9.34 -25.60 -13.98
N ARG A 194 -8.19 -24.89 -13.96
CA ARG A 194 -7.08 -25.12 -14.89
C ARG A 194 -6.49 -26.51 -14.77
N HIS A 195 -6.36 -27.02 -13.53
CA HIS A 195 -5.88 -28.36 -13.26
C HIS A 195 -6.69 -29.46 -13.97
N VAL A 196 -7.99 -29.22 -14.17
CA VAL A 196 -8.92 -30.15 -14.86
C VAL A 196 -9.39 -29.65 -16.23
N GLY A 197 -8.87 -28.53 -16.72
CA GLY A 197 -9.10 -28.01 -18.08
C GLY A 197 -10.50 -27.42 -18.32
N ILE A 198 -11.12 -26.77 -17.30
CA ILE A 198 -12.49 -26.21 -17.40
C ILE A 198 -12.57 -24.72 -17.00
N GLU A 199 -11.45 -24.00 -16.92
CA GLU A 199 -11.41 -22.60 -16.45
C GLU A 199 -12.31 -21.68 -17.27
N GLU A 200 -12.36 -21.84 -18.58
CA GLU A 200 -13.23 -21.07 -19.48
C GLU A 200 -14.71 -21.31 -19.16
N ARG A 201 -15.06 -22.57 -18.92
CA ARG A 201 -16.43 -22.94 -18.55
C ARG A 201 -16.85 -22.32 -17.22
N ILE A 202 -15.92 -22.24 -16.25
CA ILE A 202 -16.19 -21.57 -14.97
C ILE A 202 -16.38 -20.07 -15.17
N LEU A 203 -15.49 -19.41 -15.93
CA LEU A 203 -15.61 -17.98 -16.24
C LEU A 203 -16.91 -17.65 -16.97
N ASP A 204 -17.31 -18.44 -17.95
CA ASP A 204 -18.57 -18.28 -18.67
C ASP A 204 -19.80 -18.44 -17.75
N SER A 205 -19.74 -19.38 -16.82
CA SER A 205 -20.81 -19.61 -15.84
C SER A 205 -20.95 -18.44 -14.88
N VAL A 206 -19.82 -17.95 -14.34
CA VAL A 206 -19.80 -16.78 -13.44
C VAL A 206 -20.26 -15.52 -14.18
N GLN A 207 -19.83 -15.32 -15.44
CA GLN A 207 -20.24 -14.20 -16.29
C GLN A 207 -21.78 -14.17 -16.51
N LYS A 208 -22.41 -15.32 -16.66
CA LYS A 208 -23.88 -15.42 -16.77
C LYS A 208 -24.59 -15.10 -15.47
N THR A 209 -24.01 -15.49 -14.34
CA THR A 209 -24.58 -15.26 -13.01
C THR A 209 -24.43 -13.81 -12.56
N LEU A 210 -23.30 -13.19 -12.87
CA LEU A 210 -22.93 -11.82 -12.49
C LEU A 210 -22.50 -11.02 -13.74
N PRO A 211 -23.45 -10.64 -14.63
CA PRO A 211 -23.12 -10.10 -15.95
C PRO A 211 -22.53 -8.68 -15.94
N GLY A 212 -22.65 -7.93 -14.82
CA GLY A 212 -22.15 -6.57 -14.69
C GLY A 212 -20.63 -6.43 -14.57
N ILE A 213 -19.88 -7.53 -14.54
CA ILE A 213 -18.43 -7.56 -14.38
C ILE A 213 -17.82 -8.33 -15.54
N ASN A 214 -16.76 -7.80 -16.15
CA ASN A 214 -15.92 -8.57 -17.07
C ASN A 214 -14.97 -9.47 -16.26
N TRP A 215 -15.38 -10.72 -16.03
CA TRP A 215 -14.64 -11.64 -15.17
C TRP A 215 -13.28 -12.05 -15.73
N ARG A 216 -13.12 -12.11 -17.05
CA ARG A 216 -11.82 -12.39 -17.67
C ARG A 216 -10.82 -11.27 -17.45
N GLU A 217 -11.24 -10.04 -17.67
CA GLU A 217 -10.42 -8.85 -17.42
C GLU A 217 -10.08 -8.71 -15.93
N LEU A 218 -11.06 -8.92 -15.04
CA LEU A 218 -10.84 -8.90 -13.60
C LEU A 218 -9.89 -10.00 -13.15
N SER A 219 -9.96 -11.21 -13.76
CA SER A 219 -9.03 -12.30 -13.49
C SER A 219 -7.60 -11.94 -13.92
N ALA A 220 -7.42 -11.42 -15.13
CA ALA A 220 -6.11 -10.98 -15.61
C ALA A 220 -5.51 -9.93 -14.67
N TYR A 221 -6.29 -8.92 -14.30
CA TYR A 221 -5.86 -7.88 -13.36
C TYR A 221 -5.47 -8.45 -11.98
N ASN A 222 -6.32 -9.28 -11.37
CA ASN A 222 -6.09 -9.77 -10.01
C ASN A 222 -4.92 -10.76 -9.95
N LEU A 223 -4.80 -11.66 -10.92
CA LEU A 223 -3.71 -12.63 -10.95
C LEU A 223 -2.36 -11.95 -11.24
N GLU A 224 -2.34 -10.95 -12.14
CA GLU A 224 -1.15 -10.09 -12.34
C GLU A 224 -0.72 -9.42 -11.03
N ARG A 225 -1.68 -8.85 -10.27
CA ARG A 225 -1.39 -8.19 -8.98
C ARG A 225 -0.79 -9.15 -7.96
N THR A 226 -1.23 -10.40 -7.92
CA THR A 226 -0.63 -11.41 -7.05
C THR A 226 0.79 -11.76 -7.50
N ALA A 227 1.02 -11.94 -8.79
CA ALA A 227 2.35 -12.25 -9.33
C ALA A 227 3.37 -11.13 -9.04
N THR A 228 2.96 -9.87 -9.20
CA THR A 228 3.86 -8.70 -9.12
C THR A 228 4.00 -8.16 -7.69
N HIS A 229 2.96 -8.20 -6.89
CA HIS A 229 2.89 -7.55 -5.58
C HIS A 229 2.47 -8.47 -4.43
N GLY A 230 2.48 -9.78 -4.62
CA GLY A 230 1.92 -10.75 -3.67
C GLY A 230 2.53 -10.65 -2.27
N LYS A 231 3.84 -10.44 -2.13
CA LYS A 231 4.49 -10.26 -0.83
C LYS A 231 3.87 -9.11 -0.01
N ARG A 232 3.71 -7.94 -0.63
CA ARG A 232 3.10 -6.77 0.02
C ARG A 232 1.62 -7.02 0.32
N ARG A 233 0.88 -7.61 -0.63
CA ARG A 233 -0.55 -7.91 -0.49
C ARG A 233 -0.84 -8.91 0.62
N THR A 234 0.02 -9.92 0.80
CA THR A 234 -0.02 -10.86 1.94
C THR A 234 0.12 -10.11 3.26
N ALA A 235 1.15 -9.27 3.40
CA ALA A 235 1.35 -8.47 4.60
C ALA A 235 0.15 -7.56 4.92
N GLU A 236 -0.41 -6.89 3.91
CA GLU A 236 -1.62 -6.06 4.06
C GLU A 236 -2.84 -6.89 4.54
N MET A 237 -2.96 -8.16 4.14
CA MET A 237 -4.05 -9.03 4.61
C MET A 237 -3.84 -9.51 6.06
N PHE A 238 -2.60 -9.70 6.50
CA PHE A 238 -2.34 -9.97 7.91
C PHE A 238 -2.65 -8.75 8.80
N GLU A 239 -2.39 -7.53 8.35
CA GLU A 239 -2.84 -6.30 9.02
C GLU A 239 -4.39 -6.22 9.08
N SER A 240 -5.06 -6.63 8.01
CA SER A 240 -6.53 -6.72 8.00
C SER A 240 -7.03 -7.80 8.99
N ALA A 241 -6.35 -8.94 9.10
CA ALA A 241 -6.69 -9.99 10.08
C ALA A 241 -6.47 -9.51 11.53
N ALA A 242 -5.39 -8.77 11.79
CA ALA A 242 -5.17 -8.13 13.08
C ALA A 242 -6.30 -7.15 13.42
N THR A 243 -6.74 -6.35 12.44
CA THR A 243 -7.87 -5.42 12.59
C THR A 243 -9.17 -6.15 12.98
N ILE A 244 -9.47 -7.31 12.36
CA ILE A 244 -10.65 -8.11 12.73
C ILE A 244 -10.55 -8.60 14.18
N ARG A 245 -9.36 -9.03 14.63
CA ARG A 245 -9.14 -9.43 16.04
C ARG A 245 -9.29 -8.25 17.01
N GLU A 246 -8.84 -7.05 16.65
CA GLU A 246 -9.06 -5.83 17.45
C GLU A 246 -10.55 -5.53 17.66
N LEU A 247 -11.41 -5.95 16.73
CA LEU A 247 -12.87 -5.85 16.83
C LEU A 247 -13.50 -6.97 17.66
N GLY A 248 -12.69 -7.92 18.19
CA GLY A 248 -13.18 -9.09 18.93
C GLY A 248 -13.78 -10.19 18.05
N LEU A 249 -13.45 -10.22 16.77
CA LEU A 249 -13.94 -11.19 15.80
C LEU A 249 -12.84 -12.13 15.30
N ASP A 250 -13.22 -13.35 14.88
CA ASP A 250 -12.28 -14.30 14.29
C ASP A 250 -12.05 -14.03 12.80
N PRO A 251 -10.79 -13.90 12.34
CA PRO A 251 -10.47 -13.55 10.96
C PRO A 251 -10.39 -14.77 10.01
N PHE A 252 -11.30 -15.73 10.09
CA PHE A 252 -11.26 -16.99 9.32
C PHE A 252 -11.02 -16.78 7.83
N VAL A 253 -11.86 -15.95 7.19
CA VAL A 253 -11.77 -15.67 5.76
C VAL A 253 -10.53 -14.82 5.46
N THR A 254 -10.26 -13.82 6.28
CA THR A 254 -9.14 -12.87 6.07
C THR A 254 -7.79 -13.58 6.11
N GLU A 255 -7.59 -14.53 7.02
CA GLU A 255 -6.39 -15.37 7.06
C GLU A 255 -6.32 -16.33 5.88
N GLY A 256 -7.43 -16.92 5.47
CA GLY A 256 -7.50 -17.74 4.27
C GLY A 256 -7.08 -16.98 3.03
N ILE A 257 -7.53 -15.73 2.88
CA ILE A 257 -7.11 -14.82 1.79
C ILE A 257 -5.59 -14.58 1.83
N ALA A 258 -5.05 -14.25 3.02
CA ALA A 258 -3.61 -14.01 3.17
C ALA A 258 -2.80 -15.24 2.74
N ARG A 259 -3.16 -16.43 3.23
CA ARG A 259 -2.49 -17.70 2.90
C ARG A 259 -2.61 -18.07 1.43
N ARG A 260 -3.77 -17.82 0.79
CA ARG A 260 -3.94 -18.08 -0.65
C ARG A 260 -3.04 -17.18 -1.49
N ILE A 261 -2.96 -15.89 -1.19
CA ILE A 261 -2.07 -14.96 -1.89
C ILE A 261 -0.60 -15.33 -1.66
N GLU A 262 -0.22 -15.65 -0.43
CA GLU A 262 1.14 -16.07 -0.06
C GLU A 262 1.57 -17.32 -0.82
N TRP A 263 0.74 -18.36 -0.82
CA TRP A 263 0.98 -19.61 -1.54
C TRP A 263 1.16 -19.37 -3.03
N SER A 264 0.30 -18.58 -3.65
CA SER A 264 0.38 -18.26 -5.07
C SER A 264 1.65 -17.47 -5.38
N TYR A 265 1.95 -16.43 -4.60
CA TYR A 265 3.16 -15.62 -4.78
C TYR A 265 4.45 -16.43 -4.63
N ALA A 266 4.52 -17.35 -3.66
CA ALA A 266 5.69 -18.19 -3.46
C ALA A 266 6.06 -19.00 -4.72
N LYS A 267 5.06 -19.38 -5.54
CA LYS A 267 5.25 -20.11 -6.81
C LYS A 267 5.51 -19.18 -8.01
N LEU A 268 5.06 -17.92 -7.94
CA LEU A 268 5.15 -16.96 -9.04
C LEU A 268 6.36 -16.03 -8.98
N LYS A 269 6.99 -15.85 -7.80
CA LYS A 269 8.01 -14.82 -7.54
C LYS A 269 9.27 -14.91 -8.43
N ASP A 270 9.59 -16.11 -8.89
CA ASP A 270 10.76 -16.38 -9.73
C ASP A 270 10.39 -16.63 -11.21
N ALA A 271 9.10 -16.50 -11.56
CA ALA A 271 8.61 -16.68 -12.91
C ALA A 271 9.14 -15.57 -13.83
N LYS A 272 9.52 -15.97 -15.05
CA LYS A 272 9.98 -15.04 -16.09
C LYS A 272 8.82 -14.72 -17.03
N TRP A 273 8.45 -13.47 -17.09
CA TRP A 273 7.38 -12.97 -17.94
C TRP A 273 7.97 -12.29 -19.17
N ALA A 274 7.40 -12.53 -20.35
CA ALA A 274 7.91 -12.02 -21.62
C ALA A 274 8.01 -10.48 -21.64
N LYS A 275 7.10 -9.79 -20.96
CA LYS A 275 7.06 -8.32 -20.84
C LYS A 275 7.36 -7.80 -19.43
N GLY A 276 8.09 -8.58 -18.63
CA GLY A 276 8.43 -8.24 -17.25
C GLY A 276 7.29 -8.44 -16.24
N ARG A 277 6.06 -8.71 -16.69
CA ARG A 277 4.86 -9.06 -15.90
C ARG A 277 3.91 -9.89 -16.76
N PRO A 278 3.01 -10.68 -16.14
CA PRO A 278 1.98 -11.40 -16.90
C PRO A 278 0.96 -10.41 -17.48
N GLU A 279 0.47 -10.68 -18.69
CA GLU A 279 -0.55 -9.88 -19.37
C GLU A 279 -1.92 -10.55 -19.32
N THR A 280 -1.97 -11.86 -19.18
CA THR A 280 -3.20 -12.64 -19.15
C THR A 280 -3.27 -13.51 -17.89
N TYR A 281 -4.48 -13.93 -17.50
CA TYR A 281 -4.63 -14.84 -16.38
C TYR A 281 -4.13 -16.25 -16.71
N GLU A 282 -4.18 -16.67 -17.99
CA GLU A 282 -3.69 -17.96 -18.46
C GLU A 282 -2.19 -18.10 -18.21
N GLU A 283 -1.39 -17.08 -18.49
CA GLU A 283 0.05 -17.08 -18.21
C GLU A 283 0.33 -17.39 -16.73
N VAL A 284 -0.43 -16.79 -15.82
CA VAL A 284 -0.29 -17.02 -14.38
C VAL A 284 -0.72 -18.44 -14.01
N LEU A 285 -1.85 -18.90 -14.55
CA LEU A 285 -2.37 -20.24 -14.29
C LEU A 285 -1.42 -21.32 -14.81
N ASP A 286 -0.78 -21.12 -15.96
CA ASP A 286 0.20 -22.06 -16.53
C ASP A 286 1.41 -22.25 -15.62
N VAL A 287 1.93 -21.16 -15.02
CA VAL A 287 3.04 -21.23 -14.06
C VAL A 287 2.60 -21.95 -12.78
N LEU A 288 1.42 -21.64 -12.24
CA LEU A 288 0.90 -22.29 -11.04
C LEU A 288 0.64 -23.78 -11.28
N GLU A 289 0.07 -24.15 -12.42
CA GLU A 289 -0.17 -25.55 -12.80
C GLU A 289 1.16 -26.33 -12.98
N ALA A 290 2.15 -25.74 -13.61
CA ALA A 290 3.48 -26.34 -13.75
C ALA A 290 4.12 -26.60 -12.38
N ALA A 291 4.00 -25.66 -11.45
CA ALA A 291 4.50 -25.80 -10.08
C ALA A 291 3.80 -26.94 -9.33
N LEU A 292 2.47 -27.05 -9.44
CA LEU A 292 1.69 -28.14 -8.82
C LEU A 292 2.08 -29.51 -9.39
N ARG A 293 2.29 -29.61 -10.70
CA ARG A 293 2.73 -30.88 -11.34
C ARG A 293 4.14 -31.28 -10.90
N ALA A 294 5.03 -30.32 -10.68
CA ALA A 294 6.39 -30.57 -10.20
C ALA A 294 6.37 -31.12 -8.75
N GLU A 295 5.57 -30.51 -7.85
CA GLU A 295 5.40 -30.96 -6.47
C GLU A 295 4.87 -32.40 -6.41
N LYS A 296 3.80 -32.73 -7.15
CA LYS A 296 3.24 -34.09 -7.21
C LYS A 296 4.25 -35.16 -7.67
N LYS A 297 5.18 -34.79 -8.58
CA LYS A 297 6.23 -35.72 -9.05
C LYS A 297 7.28 -35.95 -7.97
N GLN A 298 7.56 -34.96 -7.15
CA GLN A 298 8.53 -35.04 -6.06
C GLN A 298 7.98 -35.90 -4.91
N ASP A 299 6.73 -35.66 -4.50
CA ASP A 299 6.02 -36.44 -3.48
C ASP A 299 5.85 -37.94 -3.89
N ALA A 300 5.73 -38.23 -5.19
CA ALA A 300 5.62 -39.59 -5.69
C ALA A 300 6.97 -40.32 -5.83
N ALA A 301 8.07 -39.58 -5.70
CA ALA A 301 9.43 -40.13 -5.78
C ALA A 301 10.09 -40.35 -4.41
N GLU A 302 9.50 -39.79 -3.34
CA GLU A 302 9.83 -40.03 -1.92
C GLU A 302 8.97 -41.16 -1.35
#